data_9486ab59417ddffbc0128063b2cf529b
#
_entry.id   9486ab59417ddffbc0128063b2cf529b
#
_cell.length_a   1.000
_cell.length_b   1.000
_cell.length_c   1.000
_cell.angle_alpha   90.00
_cell.angle_beta   90.00
_cell.angle_gamma   90.00
#
_symmetry.space_group_name_H-M   'P 1'
#
loop_
_entity.id
_entity.type
_entity.pdbx_description
1 polymer ?
#
loop_
_entity_poly.entity_id
_entity_poly.type
_entity_poly.pdbx_seq_one_letter_code
_entity_poly.pdbx_strand_id
1 'polypeptide(L)'
;MDVASFRAIIKAQKAAGLDVERMLAVQNIINDVRSQGDAAVVDYTNRFDGQNYTNAEAFRVSPDRLKASWDELSPELQASLKTTKARIEAYERSILYQDMIGEEISYVYHPLEVAGFYIPGGKALYPSTVLMTVVPALVAGVTNFVVTTPVFADTSITFAALYLCGVTDNVFAIGGAQAIAAMAYGTETIPQVDKICGPGNAFVAMAKRLVNGDVAIDAIAGPSEILLYVDDSIPVDAIVYDIFAQAEHDQAARTFLLCESQSFADKIAARIEALLPTQKRRDIIQASITNNHYSIVDTREHLIAILNEIAAEHVSIQHRDQDEIVAQVQYAGAVFKGYYAMEAIGDYVAGPSHVLPTGGTARFSHGLTSNDFRTANAVINIQHATYDQIAPAGELLAEAEGLYAHQASIAIRKAESPYDEK
;
A
#
# COMPACT_ATOMS: atom_id res chain seq x y z
N MET A 1 18.59 -20.04 -13.77
CA MET A 1 19.89 -19.35 -13.55
C MET A 1 20.39 -19.64 -12.13
N ASP A 2 21.68 -19.43 -11.86
CA ASP A 2 22.20 -19.52 -10.49
C ASP A 2 22.02 -18.20 -9.70
N VAL A 3 22.16 -18.29 -8.37
CA VAL A 3 21.99 -17.16 -7.44
C VAL A 3 22.98 -16.03 -7.70
N ALA A 4 24.22 -16.32 -8.12
CA ALA A 4 25.22 -15.29 -8.35
C ALA A 4 24.88 -14.41 -9.57
N SER A 5 24.45 -15.04 -10.67
CA SER A 5 23.96 -14.34 -11.86
C SER A 5 22.72 -13.49 -11.54
N PHE A 6 21.80 -14.01 -10.76
CA PHE A 6 20.62 -13.25 -10.34
C PHE A 6 21.00 -12.02 -9.51
N ARG A 7 21.89 -12.14 -8.53
CA ARG A 7 22.38 -11.01 -7.72
C ARG A 7 22.98 -9.89 -8.56
N ALA A 8 23.70 -10.24 -9.64
CA ALA A 8 24.25 -9.25 -10.54
C ALA A 8 23.16 -8.43 -11.26
N ILE A 9 22.07 -9.10 -11.68
CA ILE A 9 20.90 -8.46 -12.32
C ILE A 9 20.21 -7.50 -11.33
N ILE A 10 19.90 -7.95 -10.13
CA ILE A 10 19.25 -7.12 -9.11
C ILE A 10 20.10 -5.92 -8.73
N LYS A 11 21.42 -6.10 -8.61
CA LYS A 11 22.36 -4.99 -8.34
C LYS A 11 22.34 -3.95 -9.47
N ALA A 12 22.32 -4.37 -10.71
CA ALA A 12 22.25 -3.47 -11.87
C ALA A 12 20.90 -2.71 -11.91
N GLN A 13 19.77 -3.37 -11.59
CA GLN A 13 18.45 -2.74 -11.52
C GLN A 13 18.38 -1.70 -10.40
N LYS A 14 18.93 -1.99 -9.22
CA LYS A 14 18.98 -1.03 -8.09
C LYS A 14 19.88 0.17 -8.36
N ALA A 15 20.88 0.03 -9.24
CA ALA A 15 21.77 1.11 -9.64
C ALA A 15 21.14 2.09 -10.65
N ALA A 16 19.98 1.74 -11.24
CA ALA A 16 19.21 2.66 -12.07
C ALA A 16 18.74 3.82 -11.20
N GLY A 17 19.26 5.02 -11.46
CA GLY A 17 18.99 6.22 -10.66
C GLY A 17 17.55 6.72 -10.77
N LEU A 18 17.26 7.79 -10.03
CA LEU A 18 15.97 8.48 -10.10
C LEU A 18 15.77 9.07 -11.50
N ASP A 19 14.57 8.90 -12.05
CA ASP A 19 14.16 9.55 -13.31
C ASP A 19 13.98 11.06 -13.08
N VAL A 20 15.04 11.82 -13.35
CA VAL A 20 15.10 13.27 -13.09
C VAL A 20 14.13 14.03 -14.00
N GLU A 21 13.95 13.60 -15.24
CA GLU A 21 13.03 14.26 -16.17
C GLU A 21 11.58 14.15 -15.67
N ARG A 22 11.17 12.94 -15.29
CA ARG A 22 9.85 12.70 -14.68
C ARG A 22 9.68 13.46 -13.38
N MET A 23 10.71 13.48 -12.54
CA MET A 23 10.68 14.22 -11.28
C MET A 23 10.42 15.72 -11.52
N LEU A 24 11.11 16.35 -12.46
CA LEU A 24 10.91 17.76 -12.79
C LEU A 24 9.54 18.03 -13.38
N ALA A 25 9.05 17.17 -14.27
CA ALA A 25 7.71 17.28 -14.83
C ALA A 25 6.62 17.23 -13.76
N VAL A 26 6.73 16.27 -12.82
CA VAL A 26 5.78 16.13 -11.72
C VAL A 26 5.89 17.29 -10.74
N GLN A 27 7.09 17.77 -10.44
CA GLN A 27 7.28 18.94 -9.57
C GLN A 27 6.61 20.19 -10.12
N ASN A 28 6.65 20.39 -11.43
CA ASN A 28 5.95 21.49 -12.08
C ASN A 28 4.42 21.36 -11.91
N ILE A 29 3.86 20.16 -12.12
CA ILE A 29 2.42 19.90 -11.88
C ILE A 29 2.05 20.23 -10.43
N ILE A 30 2.84 19.79 -9.46
CA ILE A 30 2.60 20.08 -8.04
C ILE A 30 2.62 21.57 -7.76
N ASN A 31 3.60 22.30 -8.29
CA ASN A 31 3.73 23.75 -8.10
C ASN A 31 2.54 24.51 -8.72
N ASP A 32 2.10 24.09 -9.91
CA ASP A 32 0.95 24.69 -10.59
C ASP A 32 -0.35 24.46 -9.80
N VAL A 33 -0.59 23.24 -9.30
CA VAL A 33 -1.76 22.94 -8.44
C VAL A 33 -1.72 23.77 -7.16
N ARG A 34 -0.57 23.89 -6.50
CA ARG A 34 -0.42 24.72 -5.29
C ARG A 34 -0.70 26.20 -5.52
N SER A 35 -0.37 26.71 -6.69
CA SER A 35 -0.49 28.15 -6.99
C SER A 35 -1.80 28.54 -7.67
N GLN A 36 -2.44 27.61 -8.41
CA GLN A 36 -3.59 27.89 -9.26
C GLN A 36 -4.83 27.07 -8.86
N GLY A 37 -4.72 26.16 -7.89
CA GLY A 37 -5.83 25.37 -7.35
C GLY A 37 -6.59 24.59 -8.42
N ASP A 38 -7.89 24.71 -8.39
CA ASP A 38 -8.80 24.01 -9.31
C ASP A 38 -8.49 24.25 -10.79
N ALA A 39 -8.02 25.45 -11.15
CA ALA A 39 -7.74 25.78 -12.55
C ALA A 39 -6.62 24.87 -13.12
N ALA A 40 -5.56 24.63 -12.36
CA ALA A 40 -4.49 23.73 -12.77
C ALA A 40 -4.98 22.27 -12.85
N VAL A 41 -5.79 21.81 -11.89
CA VAL A 41 -6.36 20.45 -11.90
C VAL A 41 -7.22 20.23 -13.16
N VAL A 42 -8.06 21.19 -13.52
CA VAL A 42 -8.88 21.14 -14.74
C VAL A 42 -8.01 21.08 -15.99
N ASP A 43 -7.00 21.97 -16.10
CA ASP A 43 -6.10 22.02 -17.27
C ASP A 43 -5.36 20.70 -17.48
N TYR A 44 -4.70 20.20 -16.43
CA TYR A 44 -3.96 18.94 -16.51
C TYR A 44 -4.85 17.73 -16.77
N THR A 45 -6.05 17.67 -16.19
CA THR A 45 -7.00 16.58 -16.44
C THR A 45 -7.50 16.59 -17.89
N ASN A 46 -7.84 17.77 -18.43
CA ASN A 46 -8.22 17.89 -19.84
C ASN A 46 -7.08 17.48 -20.77
N ARG A 47 -5.86 17.88 -20.45
CA ARG A 47 -4.67 17.60 -21.27
C ARG A 47 -4.27 16.12 -21.25
N PHE A 48 -4.31 15.46 -20.09
CA PHE A 48 -3.77 14.11 -19.93
C PHE A 48 -4.82 13.01 -20.06
N ASP A 49 -6.06 13.28 -19.62
CA ASP A 49 -7.13 12.29 -19.61
C ASP A 49 -8.13 12.52 -20.78
N GLY A 50 -7.86 13.51 -21.64
CA GLY A 50 -8.68 13.80 -22.82
C GLY A 50 -10.10 14.27 -22.48
N GLN A 51 -10.29 14.85 -21.30
CA GLN A 51 -11.56 15.38 -20.84
C GLN A 51 -11.79 16.80 -21.40
N ASN A 52 -12.98 17.33 -21.20
CA ASN A 52 -13.35 18.69 -21.60
C ASN A 52 -14.08 19.39 -20.43
N TYR A 53 -13.51 19.30 -19.22
CA TYR A 53 -14.07 19.97 -18.07
C TYR A 53 -13.93 21.49 -18.19
N THR A 54 -14.99 22.21 -17.85
CA THR A 54 -15.00 23.69 -17.87
C THR A 54 -14.70 24.29 -16.50
N ASN A 55 -14.88 23.51 -15.44
CA ASN A 55 -14.60 23.88 -14.06
C ASN A 55 -14.47 22.61 -13.20
N ALA A 56 -14.06 22.77 -11.96
CA ALA A 56 -13.78 21.66 -11.03
C ALA A 56 -15.05 20.90 -10.60
N GLU A 57 -16.21 21.54 -10.53
CA GLU A 57 -17.46 20.85 -10.19
C GLU A 57 -17.83 19.78 -11.23
N ALA A 58 -17.36 19.92 -12.47
CA ALA A 58 -17.65 18.97 -13.55
C ALA A 58 -17.01 17.59 -13.35
N PHE A 59 -15.95 17.48 -12.56
CA PHE A 59 -15.35 16.20 -12.23
C PHE A 59 -15.81 15.62 -10.88
N ARG A 60 -16.70 16.29 -10.16
CA ARG A 60 -17.32 15.74 -8.92
C ARG A 60 -18.32 14.64 -9.29
N VAL A 61 -18.18 13.48 -8.69
CA VAL A 61 -19.12 12.35 -8.83
C VAL A 61 -20.24 12.53 -7.81
N SER A 62 -21.49 12.58 -8.27
CA SER A 62 -22.62 12.77 -7.38
C SER A 62 -22.94 11.53 -6.53
N PRO A 63 -23.49 11.69 -5.33
CA PRO A 63 -23.98 10.58 -4.50
C PRO A 63 -24.97 9.66 -5.23
N ASP A 64 -25.85 10.26 -6.04
CA ASP A 64 -26.83 9.53 -6.86
C ASP A 64 -26.15 8.60 -7.87
N ARG A 65 -25.04 9.05 -8.48
CA ARG A 65 -24.28 8.23 -9.42
C ARG A 65 -23.63 7.03 -8.72
N LEU A 66 -23.08 7.23 -7.52
CA LEU A 66 -22.51 6.14 -6.72
C LEU A 66 -23.58 5.12 -6.36
N LYS A 67 -24.75 5.59 -5.89
CA LYS A 67 -25.88 4.74 -5.57
C LYS A 67 -26.41 3.98 -6.80
N ALA A 68 -26.61 4.67 -7.91
CA ALA A 68 -27.07 4.04 -9.15
C ALA A 68 -26.12 2.92 -9.59
N SER A 69 -24.80 3.16 -9.51
CA SER A 69 -23.80 2.15 -9.82
C SER A 69 -23.91 0.89 -8.95
N TRP A 70 -24.27 1.04 -7.68
CA TRP A 70 -24.53 -0.09 -6.79
C TRP A 70 -25.83 -0.83 -7.18
N ASP A 71 -26.90 -0.08 -7.44
CA ASP A 71 -28.21 -0.66 -7.77
C ASP A 71 -28.20 -1.39 -9.13
N GLU A 72 -27.32 -1.01 -10.05
CA GLU A 72 -27.12 -1.63 -11.37
C GLU A 72 -26.32 -2.95 -11.32
N LEU A 73 -25.62 -3.26 -10.21
CA LEU A 73 -24.87 -4.51 -10.10
C LEU A 73 -25.79 -5.72 -9.94
N SER A 74 -25.37 -6.85 -10.49
CA SER A 74 -26.04 -8.13 -10.24
C SER A 74 -25.98 -8.50 -8.75
N PRO A 75 -27.00 -9.23 -8.22
CA PRO A 75 -27.00 -9.71 -6.84
C PRO A 75 -25.74 -10.51 -6.47
N GLU A 76 -25.17 -11.25 -7.40
CA GLU A 76 -23.95 -12.07 -7.22
C GLU A 76 -22.72 -11.17 -7.01
N LEU A 77 -22.55 -10.10 -7.80
CA LEU A 77 -21.48 -9.12 -7.62
C LEU A 77 -21.62 -8.34 -6.33
N GLN A 78 -22.86 -7.93 -5.98
CA GLN A 78 -23.12 -7.28 -4.69
C GLN A 78 -22.77 -8.20 -3.50
N ALA A 79 -23.13 -9.48 -3.59
CA ALA A 79 -22.79 -10.48 -2.56
C ALA A 79 -21.28 -10.68 -2.45
N SER A 80 -20.56 -10.75 -3.58
CA SER A 80 -19.10 -10.90 -3.64
C SER A 80 -18.40 -9.70 -2.98
N LEU A 81 -18.77 -8.46 -3.34
CA LEU A 81 -18.20 -7.25 -2.72
C LEU A 81 -18.46 -7.19 -1.22
N LYS A 82 -19.69 -7.55 -0.76
CA LYS A 82 -20.01 -7.64 0.66
C LYS A 82 -19.17 -8.68 1.39
N THR A 83 -18.96 -9.85 0.79
CA THR A 83 -18.11 -10.92 1.36
C THR A 83 -16.66 -10.45 1.49
N THR A 84 -16.11 -9.84 0.45
CA THR A 84 -14.76 -9.27 0.47
C THR A 84 -14.62 -8.21 1.57
N LYS A 85 -15.55 -7.22 1.62
CA LYS A 85 -15.57 -6.18 2.65
C LYS A 85 -15.57 -6.77 4.05
N ALA A 86 -16.46 -7.75 4.32
CA ALA A 86 -16.58 -8.36 5.64
C ALA A 86 -15.30 -9.10 6.07
N ARG A 87 -14.61 -9.76 5.14
CA ARG A 87 -13.34 -10.45 5.44
C ARG A 87 -12.22 -9.47 5.75
N ILE A 88 -12.09 -8.38 4.97
CA ILE A 88 -11.11 -7.32 5.24
C ILE A 88 -11.40 -6.70 6.61
N GLU A 89 -12.65 -6.34 6.88
CA GLU A 89 -13.07 -5.74 8.15
C GLU A 89 -12.75 -6.64 9.34
N ALA A 90 -13.01 -7.95 9.23
CA ALA A 90 -12.73 -8.91 10.29
C ALA A 90 -11.22 -9.03 10.57
N TYR A 91 -10.39 -9.09 9.52
CA TYR A 91 -8.94 -9.10 9.64
C TYR A 91 -8.42 -7.82 10.28
N GLU A 92 -8.79 -6.66 9.74
CA GLU A 92 -8.31 -5.35 10.19
C GLU A 92 -8.67 -5.08 11.66
N ARG A 93 -9.88 -5.47 12.09
CA ARG A 93 -10.27 -5.41 13.51
C ARG A 93 -9.40 -6.29 14.39
N SER A 94 -8.95 -7.45 13.90
CA SER A 94 -8.15 -8.39 14.68
C SER A 94 -6.72 -7.91 14.95
N ILE A 95 -6.18 -7.04 14.08
CA ILE A 95 -4.82 -6.50 14.18
C ILE A 95 -4.77 -5.05 14.68
N LEU A 96 -5.93 -4.43 14.94
CA LEU A 96 -6.02 -3.03 15.37
C LEU A 96 -5.37 -2.85 16.75
N TYR A 97 -4.40 -1.95 16.84
CA TYR A 97 -3.74 -1.62 18.09
C TYR A 97 -4.72 -1.07 19.11
N GLN A 98 -4.54 -1.46 20.36
CA GLN A 98 -5.35 -1.00 21.48
C GLN A 98 -4.59 0.04 22.29
N ASP A 99 -5.33 0.96 22.91
CA ASP A 99 -4.75 1.93 23.84
C ASP A 99 -4.07 1.18 25.00
N MET A 100 -2.89 1.64 25.36
CA MET A 100 -2.24 1.22 26.59
C MET A 100 -2.47 2.31 27.65
N ILE A 101 -3.27 1.99 28.66
CA ILE A 101 -3.57 2.92 29.75
C ILE A 101 -2.81 2.48 30.98
N GLY A 102 -1.85 3.29 31.40
CA GLY A 102 -1.07 3.12 32.63
C GLY A 102 -1.36 4.23 33.65
N GLU A 103 -0.89 4.08 34.86
CA GLU A 103 -1.09 5.06 35.92
C GLU A 103 -0.32 6.38 35.64
N GLU A 104 0.88 6.29 35.11
CA GLU A 104 1.75 7.43 34.84
C GLU A 104 2.04 7.63 33.35
N ILE A 105 2.06 6.55 32.56
CA ILE A 105 2.33 6.61 31.12
C ILE A 105 1.25 5.84 30.38
N SER A 106 0.59 6.52 29.46
CA SER A 106 -0.38 5.92 28.55
C SER A 106 0.05 6.16 27.11
N TYR A 107 -0.42 5.30 26.20
CA TYR A 107 -0.23 5.44 24.76
C TYR A 107 -1.58 5.30 24.07
N VAL A 108 -2.10 6.40 23.51
CA VAL A 108 -3.48 6.52 23.04
C VAL A 108 -3.50 6.76 21.54
N TYR A 109 -4.30 5.97 20.83
CA TYR A 109 -4.42 6.05 19.37
C TYR A 109 -5.62 6.90 18.96
N HIS A 110 -5.44 7.72 17.93
CA HIS A 110 -6.45 8.56 17.33
C HIS A 110 -6.54 8.32 15.83
N PRO A 111 -7.73 8.21 15.23
CA PRO A 111 -7.87 8.15 13.79
C PRO A 111 -7.36 9.45 13.14
N LEU A 112 -6.89 9.37 11.91
CA LEU A 112 -6.66 10.53 11.06
C LEU A 112 -7.99 11.26 10.82
N GLU A 113 -7.94 12.55 10.57
CA GLU A 113 -9.15 13.35 10.33
C GLU A 113 -9.70 13.10 8.91
N VAL A 114 -8.81 13.11 7.91
CA VAL A 114 -9.18 12.92 6.50
C VAL A 114 -8.22 11.96 5.80
N ALA A 115 -8.74 10.90 5.20
CA ALA A 115 -7.96 9.98 4.36
C ALA A 115 -8.26 10.18 2.88
N GLY A 116 -7.19 10.26 2.07
CA GLY A 116 -7.25 10.36 0.62
C GLY A 116 -6.97 9.03 -0.07
N PHE A 117 -7.77 8.69 -1.08
CA PHE A 117 -7.60 7.46 -1.85
C PHE A 117 -7.45 7.76 -3.32
N TYR A 118 -6.34 7.31 -3.89
CA TYR A 118 -6.16 7.27 -5.33
C TYR A 118 -6.54 5.88 -5.84
N ILE A 119 -7.63 5.78 -6.56
CA ILE A 119 -8.07 4.52 -7.17
C ILE A 119 -7.65 4.52 -8.63
N PRO A 120 -6.79 3.61 -9.06
CA PRO A 120 -6.31 3.59 -10.43
C PRO A 120 -7.42 3.23 -11.42
N GLY A 121 -7.22 3.60 -12.68
CA GLY A 121 -8.12 3.26 -13.78
C GLY A 121 -7.32 3.09 -15.07
N GLY A 122 -7.98 2.67 -16.15
CA GLY A 122 -7.42 2.58 -17.50
C GLY A 122 -7.29 1.16 -18.04
N LYS A 123 -6.33 0.36 -17.58
CA LYS A 123 -6.11 -1.00 -18.08
C LYS A 123 -7.06 -2.04 -17.48
N ALA A 124 -7.57 -1.78 -16.29
CA ALA A 124 -8.53 -2.60 -15.54
C ALA A 124 -9.35 -1.72 -14.60
N LEU A 125 -10.44 -2.27 -14.05
CA LEU A 125 -11.23 -1.70 -12.97
C LEU A 125 -10.77 -2.30 -11.65
N TYR A 126 -10.72 -1.49 -10.59
CA TYR A 126 -10.14 -1.91 -9.31
C TYR A 126 -11.11 -1.70 -8.13
N PRO A 127 -12.30 -2.34 -8.11
CA PRO A 127 -13.17 -2.30 -6.94
C PRO A 127 -12.51 -2.92 -5.71
N SER A 128 -11.59 -3.88 -5.90
CA SER A 128 -10.77 -4.46 -4.84
C SER A 128 -9.90 -3.40 -4.15
N THR A 129 -9.24 -2.52 -4.92
CA THR A 129 -8.42 -1.43 -4.35
C THR A 129 -9.26 -0.50 -3.48
N VAL A 130 -10.52 -0.21 -3.86
CA VAL A 130 -11.43 0.56 -3.01
C VAL A 130 -11.60 -0.15 -1.66
N LEU A 131 -11.95 -1.44 -1.67
CA LEU A 131 -12.18 -2.19 -0.44
C LEU A 131 -10.88 -2.31 0.40
N MET A 132 -9.76 -2.61 -0.26
CA MET A 132 -8.46 -2.82 0.39
C MET A 132 -7.81 -1.54 0.96
N THR A 133 -8.30 -0.35 0.56
CA THR A 133 -7.81 0.92 1.09
C THR A 133 -8.81 1.59 2.03
N VAL A 134 -10.10 1.62 1.66
CA VAL A 134 -11.13 2.33 2.43
C VAL A 134 -11.54 1.55 3.68
N VAL A 135 -11.66 0.21 3.61
CA VAL A 135 -12.11 -0.58 4.77
C VAL A 135 -11.12 -0.52 5.94
N PRO A 136 -9.79 -0.62 5.74
CA PRO A 136 -8.83 -0.37 6.82
C PRO A 136 -8.99 1.00 7.48
N ALA A 137 -9.22 2.07 6.70
CA ALA A 137 -9.45 3.41 7.23
C ALA A 137 -10.76 3.51 8.05
N LEU A 138 -11.84 2.86 7.58
CA LEU A 138 -13.10 2.76 8.34
C LEU A 138 -12.90 2.03 9.68
N VAL A 139 -12.15 0.94 9.69
CA VAL A 139 -11.84 0.17 10.93
C VAL A 139 -10.99 1.00 11.89
N ALA A 140 -10.09 1.83 11.36
CA ALA A 140 -9.29 2.77 12.15
C ALA A 140 -10.14 3.87 12.83
N GLY A 141 -11.36 4.12 12.33
CA GLY A 141 -12.26 5.15 12.82
C GLY A 141 -12.26 6.45 12.01
N VAL A 142 -11.60 6.48 10.84
CA VAL A 142 -11.66 7.63 9.92
C VAL A 142 -13.06 7.77 9.35
N THR A 143 -13.58 9.00 9.33
CA THR A 143 -14.95 9.30 8.86
C THR A 143 -15.02 10.19 7.64
N ASN A 144 -13.92 10.89 7.33
CA ASN A 144 -13.86 11.81 6.19
C ASN A 144 -12.92 11.25 5.13
N PHE A 145 -13.40 11.20 3.89
CA PHE A 145 -12.69 10.61 2.78
C PHE A 145 -12.65 11.56 1.59
N VAL A 146 -11.54 11.54 0.86
CA VAL A 146 -11.40 12.16 -0.46
C VAL A 146 -10.93 11.08 -1.43
N VAL A 147 -11.68 10.85 -2.49
CA VAL A 147 -11.36 9.82 -3.47
C VAL A 147 -11.14 10.43 -4.83
N THR A 148 -10.04 10.09 -5.47
CA THR A 148 -9.76 10.46 -6.86
C THR A 148 -9.62 9.19 -7.70
N THR A 149 -10.30 9.16 -8.84
CA THR A 149 -10.23 8.04 -9.78
C THR A 149 -10.46 8.55 -11.20
N PRO A 150 -9.57 8.28 -12.17
CA PRO A 150 -9.82 8.65 -13.56
C PRO A 150 -11.03 7.86 -14.07
N VAL A 151 -11.97 8.56 -14.73
CA VAL A 151 -13.19 7.94 -15.25
C VAL A 151 -12.96 7.44 -16.67
N PHE A 152 -13.21 6.17 -16.87
CA PHE A 152 -13.30 5.49 -18.16
C PHE A 152 -14.74 5.00 -18.39
N ALA A 153 -15.03 4.52 -19.58
CA ALA A 153 -16.39 4.18 -20.03
C ALA A 153 -17.18 3.22 -19.11
N ASP A 154 -16.51 2.46 -18.25
CA ASP A 154 -17.17 1.48 -17.33
C ASP A 154 -16.54 1.53 -15.94
N THR A 155 -16.71 2.63 -15.22
CA THR A 155 -16.28 2.78 -13.80
C THR A 155 -17.35 2.38 -12.78
N SER A 156 -18.49 1.86 -13.21
CA SER A 156 -19.65 1.59 -12.35
C SER A 156 -19.33 0.67 -11.16
N ILE A 157 -18.55 -0.40 -11.36
CA ILE A 157 -18.21 -1.30 -10.25
C ILE A 157 -17.29 -0.66 -9.20
N THR A 158 -16.40 0.27 -9.60
CA THR A 158 -15.57 1.06 -8.67
C THR A 158 -16.44 1.99 -7.83
N PHE A 159 -17.39 2.68 -8.45
CA PHE A 159 -18.35 3.53 -7.76
C PHE A 159 -19.27 2.75 -6.83
N ALA A 160 -19.70 1.56 -7.24
CA ALA A 160 -20.49 0.65 -6.40
C ALA A 160 -19.71 0.22 -5.14
N ALA A 161 -18.41 -0.06 -5.26
CA ALA A 161 -17.56 -0.39 -4.11
C ALA A 161 -17.40 0.79 -3.15
N LEU A 162 -17.25 2.03 -3.67
CA LEU A 162 -17.25 3.25 -2.85
C LEU A 162 -18.57 3.42 -2.09
N TYR A 163 -19.70 3.26 -2.77
CA TYR A 163 -21.02 3.32 -2.14
C TYR A 163 -21.17 2.25 -1.04
N LEU A 164 -20.75 1.02 -1.27
CA LEU A 164 -20.76 -0.06 -0.28
C LEU A 164 -19.93 0.30 0.97
N CYS A 165 -18.84 1.06 0.81
CA CYS A 165 -18.02 1.56 1.91
C CYS A 165 -18.60 2.79 2.61
N GLY A 166 -19.74 3.33 2.15
CA GLY A 166 -20.33 4.54 2.69
C GLY A 166 -19.65 5.84 2.24
N VAL A 167 -18.77 5.77 1.23
CA VAL A 167 -18.14 6.95 0.62
C VAL A 167 -19.13 7.50 -0.40
N THR A 168 -19.81 8.58 -0.04
CA THR A 168 -20.85 9.21 -0.87
C THR A 168 -20.49 10.62 -1.32
N ASP A 169 -19.50 11.23 -0.69
CA ASP A 169 -19.07 12.59 -0.93
C ASP A 169 -17.57 12.66 -1.26
N ASN A 170 -17.11 13.78 -1.80
CA ASN A 170 -15.72 14.04 -2.13
C ASN A 170 -15.07 12.95 -3.03
N VAL A 171 -15.84 12.46 -3.99
CA VAL A 171 -15.36 11.58 -5.06
C VAL A 171 -15.17 12.39 -6.34
N PHE A 172 -13.96 12.36 -6.89
CA PHE A 172 -13.56 13.19 -8.02
C PHE A 172 -13.04 12.34 -9.18
N ALA A 173 -13.58 12.61 -10.37
CA ALA A 173 -13.26 11.94 -11.63
C ALA A 173 -11.97 12.48 -12.25
N ILE A 174 -10.86 12.38 -11.53
CA ILE A 174 -9.53 12.86 -11.93
C ILE A 174 -8.45 11.83 -11.59
N GLY A 175 -7.35 11.85 -12.33
CA GLY A 175 -6.20 10.98 -12.14
C GLY A 175 -4.87 11.72 -12.14
N GLY A 176 -3.77 10.99 -12.26
CA GLY A 176 -2.44 11.53 -12.45
C GLY A 176 -1.82 12.26 -11.25
N ALA A 177 -0.70 12.94 -11.51
CA ALA A 177 0.04 13.69 -10.50
C ALA A 177 -0.75 14.89 -9.94
N GLN A 178 -1.63 15.50 -10.77
CA GLN A 178 -2.49 16.61 -10.37
C GLN A 178 -3.50 16.18 -9.29
N ALA A 179 -4.03 14.95 -9.35
CA ALA A 179 -4.92 14.42 -8.32
C ALA A 179 -4.20 14.24 -6.99
N ILE A 180 -2.97 13.73 -7.01
CA ILE A 180 -2.13 13.60 -5.81
C ILE A 180 -1.81 14.97 -5.21
N ALA A 181 -1.44 15.95 -6.05
CA ALA A 181 -1.16 17.32 -5.59
C ALA A 181 -2.42 17.98 -4.99
N ALA A 182 -3.58 17.80 -5.61
CA ALA A 182 -4.85 18.34 -5.11
C ALA A 182 -5.22 17.75 -3.73
N MET A 183 -5.07 16.44 -3.53
CA MET A 183 -5.28 15.84 -2.22
C MET A 183 -4.25 16.28 -1.18
N ALA A 184 -2.98 16.46 -1.60
CA ALA A 184 -1.90 16.83 -0.69
C ALA A 184 -2.02 18.27 -0.15
N TYR A 185 -2.47 19.21 -0.97
CA TYR A 185 -2.46 20.64 -0.63
C TYR A 185 -3.85 21.27 -0.52
N GLY A 186 -4.88 20.54 -0.95
CA GLY A 186 -6.22 21.08 -1.10
C GLY A 186 -6.34 22.03 -2.31
N THR A 187 -7.55 22.21 -2.76
CA THR A 187 -7.95 23.24 -3.74
C THR A 187 -9.27 23.85 -3.28
N GLU A 188 -9.87 24.73 -4.07
CA GLU A 188 -11.17 25.32 -3.75
C GLU A 188 -12.27 24.26 -3.66
N THR A 189 -12.15 23.16 -4.45
CA THR A 189 -13.16 22.10 -4.55
C THR A 189 -12.73 20.81 -3.84
N ILE A 190 -11.43 20.48 -3.81
CA ILE A 190 -10.89 19.21 -3.27
C ILE A 190 -10.28 19.48 -1.90
N PRO A 191 -10.80 18.86 -0.82
CA PRO A 191 -10.23 19.00 0.51
C PRO A 191 -8.81 18.41 0.60
N GLN A 192 -7.95 19.07 1.40
CA GLN A 192 -6.66 18.51 1.81
C GLN A 192 -6.87 17.27 2.69
N VAL A 193 -5.93 16.32 2.61
CA VAL A 193 -5.96 15.07 3.38
C VAL A 193 -4.72 14.90 4.25
N ASP A 194 -4.82 14.07 5.30
CA ASP A 194 -3.69 13.73 6.17
C ASP A 194 -2.81 12.63 5.58
N LYS A 195 -3.40 11.73 4.79
CA LYS A 195 -2.69 10.61 4.17
C LYS A 195 -3.29 10.25 2.82
N ILE A 196 -2.43 9.96 1.83
CA ILE A 196 -2.82 9.51 0.49
C ILE A 196 -2.44 8.04 0.33
N CYS A 197 -3.43 7.19 0.03
CA CYS A 197 -3.26 5.76 -0.20
C CYS A 197 -3.73 5.37 -1.61
N GLY A 198 -3.17 4.29 -2.10
CA GLY A 198 -3.53 3.67 -3.37
C GLY A 198 -2.40 3.65 -4.39
N PRO A 199 -2.33 2.59 -5.22
CA PRO A 199 -1.33 2.43 -6.26
C PRO A 199 -1.65 3.31 -7.48
N GLY A 200 -0.63 3.61 -8.27
CA GLY A 200 -0.80 4.37 -9.50
C GLY A 200 0.39 4.19 -10.45
N ASN A 201 0.32 4.82 -11.60
CA ASN A 201 1.41 4.80 -12.58
C ASN A 201 2.66 5.53 -12.06
N ALA A 202 3.74 5.50 -12.84
CA ALA A 202 5.03 6.09 -12.46
C ALA A 202 4.98 7.61 -12.15
N PHE A 203 4.02 8.35 -12.73
CA PHE A 203 3.81 9.78 -12.41
C PHE A 203 3.12 9.95 -11.06
N VAL A 204 2.13 9.11 -10.76
CA VAL A 204 1.45 9.06 -9.46
C VAL A 204 2.43 8.66 -8.35
N ALA A 205 3.24 7.63 -8.58
CA ALA A 205 4.27 7.20 -7.62
C ALA A 205 5.31 8.31 -7.37
N MET A 206 5.73 9.04 -8.43
CA MET A 206 6.62 10.19 -8.30
C MET A 206 5.96 11.34 -7.54
N ALA A 207 4.68 11.63 -7.80
CA ALA A 207 3.94 12.67 -7.09
C ALA A 207 3.83 12.34 -5.59
N LYS A 208 3.44 11.11 -5.24
CA LYS A 208 3.42 10.64 -3.84
C LYS A 208 4.79 10.80 -3.16
N ARG A 209 5.88 10.46 -3.87
CA ARG A 209 7.24 10.65 -3.37
C ARG A 209 7.56 12.11 -3.05
N LEU A 210 7.14 13.04 -3.93
CA LEU A 210 7.46 14.46 -3.80
C LEU A 210 6.61 15.19 -2.76
N VAL A 211 5.38 14.73 -2.49
CA VAL A 211 4.52 15.31 -1.46
C VAL A 211 4.71 14.66 -0.09
N ASN A 212 5.44 13.55 -0.02
CA ASN A 212 5.68 12.87 1.26
C ASN A 212 6.51 13.73 2.20
N GLY A 213 5.94 14.01 3.37
CA GLY A 213 6.48 14.95 4.35
C GLY A 213 5.56 16.17 4.53
N ASP A 214 4.85 16.60 3.48
CA ASP A 214 3.75 17.56 3.58
C ASP A 214 2.40 16.84 3.84
N VAL A 215 2.26 15.63 3.31
CA VAL A 215 1.15 14.68 3.56
C VAL A 215 1.74 13.29 3.72
N ALA A 216 1.13 12.44 4.55
CA ALA A 216 1.57 11.05 4.65
C ALA A 216 1.16 10.23 3.41
N ILE A 217 1.90 9.17 3.12
CA ILE A 217 1.56 8.21 2.05
C ILE A 217 1.56 6.78 2.60
N ASP A 218 0.93 5.84 1.88
CA ASP A 218 1.04 4.41 2.14
C ASP A 218 2.42 3.87 1.76
N ALA A 219 2.74 3.89 0.46
CA ALA A 219 4.02 3.44 -0.09
C ALA A 219 4.31 4.11 -1.43
N ILE A 220 5.55 3.99 -1.90
CA ILE A 220 5.93 4.30 -3.27
C ILE A 220 5.89 2.98 -4.04
N ALA A 221 4.77 2.76 -4.75
CA ALA A 221 4.56 1.52 -5.50
C ALA A 221 5.54 1.40 -6.68
N GLY A 222 6.22 0.28 -6.75
CA GLY A 222 6.92 -0.22 -7.93
C GLY A 222 6.04 -1.19 -8.74
N PRO A 223 6.61 -1.88 -9.74
CA PRO A 223 5.93 -2.98 -10.41
C PRO A 223 5.56 -4.09 -9.42
N SER A 224 4.40 -4.72 -9.62
CA SER A 224 3.96 -5.85 -8.79
C SER A 224 4.90 -7.05 -8.91
N GLU A 225 5.06 -7.80 -7.83
CA GLU A 225 6.05 -8.88 -7.71
C GLU A 225 5.46 -10.10 -7.03
N ILE A 226 5.69 -11.30 -7.60
CA ILE A 226 5.50 -12.56 -6.89
C ILE A 226 6.79 -13.37 -6.84
N LEU A 227 7.08 -13.94 -5.66
CA LEU A 227 8.08 -14.97 -5.48
C LEU A 227 7.39 -16.28 -5.10
N LEU A 228 7.56 -17.30 -5.93
CA LEU A 228 7.04 -18.65 -5.75
C LEU A 228 8.19 -19.56 -5.34
N TYR A 229 8.13 -20.14 -4.14
CA TYR A 229 9.03 -21.22 -3.74
C TYR A 229 8.25 -22.53 -3.77
N VAL A 230 8.61 -23.40 -4.70
CA VAL A 230 7.79 -24.57 -5.08
C VAL A 230 8.59 -25.86 -5.15
N ASP A 231 7.90 -27.00 -5.00
CA ASP A 231 8.42 -28.33 -5.31
C ASP A 231 7.42 -29.14 -6.15
N ASP A 232 7.79 -30.37 -6.50
CA ASP A 232 7.00 -31.27 -7.33
C ASP A 232 5.77 -31.88 -6.62
N SER A 233 5.47 -31.50 -5.40
CA SER A 233 4.21 -31.84 -4.72
C SER A 233 3.02 -31.01 -5.23
N ILE A 234 3.30 -29.91 -5.93
CA ILE A 234 2.29 -29.00 -6.47
C ILE A 234 2.07 -29.25 -7.96
N PRO A 235 0.82 -29.26 -8.43
CA PRO A 235 0.53 -29.38 -9.86
C PRO A 235 1.15 -28.23 -10.66
N VAL A 236 1.88 -28.54 -11.74
CA VAL A 236 2.58 -27.56 -12.58
C VAL A 236 1.63 -26.47 -13.10
N ASP A 237 0.39 -26.83 -13.47
CA ASP A 237 -0.60 -25.88 -13.97
C ASP A 237 -0.97 -24.82 -12.92
N ALA A 238 -1.06 -25.19 -11.64
CA ALA A 238 -1.33 -24.25 -10.56
C ALA A 238 -0.22 -23.18 -10.47
N ILE A 239 1.04 -23.61 -10.47
CA ILE A 239 2.20 -22.72 -10.43
C ILE A 239 2.22 -21.79 -11.66
N VAL A 240 1.93 -22.31 -12.84
CA VAL A 240 1.91 -21.52 -14.08
C VAL A 240 0.80 -20.46 -14.04
N TYR A 241 -0.38 -20.80 -13.53
CA TYR A 241 -1.45 -19.80 -13.39
C TYR A 241 -1.15 -18.76 -12.32
N ASP A 242 -0.44 -19.08 -11.24
CA ASP A 242 0.04 -18.08 -10.28
C ASP A 242 1.07 -17.12 -10.91
N ILE A 243 1.97 -17.65 -11.76
CA ILE A 243 2.90 -16.82 -12.54
C ILE A 243 2.12 -15.91 -13.51
N PHE A 244 1.10 -16.43 -14.19
CA PHE A 244 0.30 -15.64 -15.13
C PHE A 244 -0.57 -14.61 -14.42
N ALA A 245 -1.13 -14.92 -13.25
CA ALA A 245 -1.89 -13.98 -12.44
C ALA A 245 -1.08 -12.74 -12.12
N GLN A 246 0.18 -12.90 -11.71
CA GLN A 246 1.07 -11.76 -11.48
C GLN A 246 1.48 -11.08 -12.80
N ALA A 247 1.87 -11.85 -13.81
CA ALA A 247 2.39 -11.31 -15.06
C ALA A 247 1.35 -10.52 -15.88
N GLU A 248 0.04 -10.77 -15.67
CA GLU A 248 -1.03 -10.06 -16.38
C GLU A 248 -1.32 -8.66 -15.83
N HIS A 249 -0.80 -8.29 -14.65
CA HIS A 249 -0.99 -6.97 -14.08
C HIS A 249 -0.38 -5.87 -14.94
N ASP A 250 0.90 -6.02 -15.31
CA ASP A 250 1.62 -5.06 -16.18
C ASP A 250 2.81 -5.71 -16.87
N GLN A 251 3.27 -5.12 -17.98
CA GLN A 251 4.48 -5.56 -18.70
C GLN A 251 5.76 -5.49 -17.84
N ALA A 252 5.76 -4.64 -16.80
CA ALA A 252 6.86 -4.50 -15.85
C ALA A 252 6.72 -5.41 -14.61
N ALA A 253 5.61 -6.16 -14.46
CA ALA A 253 5.43 -7.10 -13.37
C ALA A 253 6.57 -8.12 -13.32
N ARG A 254 6.95 -8.53 -12.10
CA ARG A 254 8.09 -9.44 -11.88
C ARG A 254 7.63 -10.75 -11.28
N THR A 255 8.20 -11.84 -11.75
CA THR A 255 7.94 -13.18 -11.23
C THR A 255 9.25 -13.89 -10.92
N PHE A 256 9.39 -14.39 -9.69
CA PHE A 256 10.55 -15.15 -9.23
C PHE A 256 10.11 -16.57 -8.91
N LEU A 257 10.68 -17.55 -9.58
CA LEU A 257 10.45 -18.97 -9.35
C LEU A 257 11.68 -19.58 -8.67
N LEU A 258 11.54 -20.02 -7.44
CA LEU A 258 12.57 -20.70 -6.67
C LEU A 258 12.25 -22.20 -6.58
N CYS A 259 13.22 -23.04 -6.92
CA CYS A 259 13.02 -24.48 -6.99
C CYS A 259 14.35 -25.21 -6.74
N GLU A 260 14.32 -26.33 -6.02
CA GLU A 260 15.53 -27.14 -5.73
C GLU A 260 15.83 -28.15 -6.89
N SER A 261 14.91 -28.28 -7.87
CA SER A 261 15.01 -29.25 -8.95
C SER A 261 15.00 -28.61 -10.34
N GLN A 262 16.10 -28.75 -11.09
CA GLN A 262 16.18 -28.26 -12.47
C GLN A 262 15.13 -28.93 -13.37
N SER A 263 14.93 -30.25 -13.23
CA SER A 263 13.94 -30.97 -14.06
C SER A 263 12.50 -30.52 -13.79
N PHE A 264 12.20 -30.04 -12.57
CA PHE A 264 10.89 -29.49 -12.25
C PHE A 264 10.74 -28.06 -12.80
N ALA A 265 11.77 -27.23 -12.69
CA ALA A 265 11.78 -25.90 -13.30
C ALA A 265 11.61 -25.99 -14.83
N ASP A 266 12.26 -26.95 -15.50
CA ASP A 266 12.11 -27.18 -16.95
C ASP A 266 10.68 -27.57 -17.33
N LYS A 267 9.99 -28.37 -16.51
CA LYS A 267 8.57 -28.71 -16.72
C LYS A 267 7.67 -27.47 -16.62
N ILE A 268 7.93 -26.61 -15.64
CA ILE A 268 7.18 -25.36 -15.48
C ILE A 268 7.41 -24.46 -16.70
N ALA A 269 8.66 -24.27 -17.14
CA ALA A 269 8.99 -23.47 -18.32
C ALA A 269 8.28 -23.97 -19.59
N ALA A 270 8.35 -25.28 -19.86
CA ALA A 270 7.65 -25.88 -21.00
C ALA A 270 6.12 -25.69 -20.91
N ARG A 271 5.57 -25.71 -19.70
CA ARG A 271 4.12 -25.51 -19.49
C ARG A 271 3.70 -24.06 -19.65
N ILE A 272 4.53 -23.10 -19.26
CA ILE A 272 4.35 -21.66 -19.54
C ILE A 272 4.23 -21.47 -21.07
N GLU A 273 5.17 -21.99 -21.84
CA GLU A 273 5.16 -21.87 -23.31
C GLU A 273 3.87 -22.47 -23.93
N ALA A 274 3.42 -23.61 -23.41
CA ALA A 274 2.23 -24.30 -23.90
C ALA A 274 0.92 -23.55 -23.58
N LEU A 275 0.81 -22.94 -22.40
CA LEU A 275 -0.43 -22.28 -21.95
C LEU A 275 -0.50 -20.78 -22.31
N LEU A 276 0.61 -20.12 -22.54
CA LEU A 276 0.66 -18.68 -22.84
C LEU A 276 -0.23 -18.28 -24.05
N PRO A 277 -0.27 -19.04 -25.17
CA PRO A 277 -1.14 -18.70 -26.31
C PRO A 277 -2.64 -18.70 -26.00
N THR A 278 -3.06 -19.33 -24.90
CA THR A 278 -4.47 -19.44 -24.50
C THR A 278 -4.94 -18.28 -23.62
N GLN A 279 -4.03 -17.43 -23.15
CA GLN A 279 -4.34 -16.36 -22.20
C GLN A 279 -5.01 -15.15 -22.89
N LYS A 280 -6.03 -14.58 -22.24
CA LYS A 280 -6.74 -13.40 -22.78
C LYS A 280 -5.85 -12.16 -22.83
N ARG A 281 -4.97 -11.97 -21.83
CA ARG A 281 -4.01 -10.85 -21.76
C ARG A 281 -2.60 -11.24 -22.21
N ARG A 282 -2.53 -12.16 -23.19
CA ARG A 282 -1.28 -12.80 -23.66
C ARG A 282 -0.14 -11.81 -23.89
N ASP A 283 -0.39 -10.70 -24.55
CA ASP A 283 0.69 -9.77 -24.94
C ASP A 283 1.34 -9.08 -23.73
N ILE A 284 0.55 -8.80 -22.67
CA ILE A 284 1.06 -8.26 -21.40
C ILE A 284 1.87 -9.34 -20.68
N ILE A 285 1.30 -10.53 -20.53
CA ILE A 285 1.95 -11.69 -19.88
C ILE A 285 3.26 -12.02 -20.59
N GLN A 286 3.24 -12.09 -21.94
CA GLN A 286 4.44 -12.39 -22.75
C GLN A 286 5.55 -11.35 -22.49
N ALA A 287 5.22 -10.06 -22.49
CA ALA A 287 6.19 -8.99 -22.25
C ALA A 287 6.78 -9.08 -20.83
N SER A 288 5.93 -9.30 -19.82
CA SER A 288 6.36 -9.48 -18.43
C SER A 288 7.30 -10.69 -18.29
N ILE A 289 6.89 -11.86 -18.76
CA ILE A 289 7.68 -13.10 -18.67
C ILE A 289 9.01 -12.97 -19.42
N THR A 290 9.00 -12.41 -20.62
CA THR A 290 10.23 -12.27 -21.43
C THR A 290 11.27 -11.42 -20.75
N ASN A 291 10.85 -10.36 -20.03
CA ASN A 291 11.77 -9.35 -19.49
C ASN A 291 12.00 -9.50 -17.98
N ASN A 292 11.08 -10.08 -17.23
CA ASN A 292 11.03 -9.98 -15.77
C ASN A 292 10.70 -11.31 -15.05
N HIS A 293 10.76 -12.46 -15.74
CA HIS A 293 10.65 -13.78 -15.11
C HIS A 293 12.04 -14.35 -14.80
N TYR A 294 12.25 -14.73 -13.55
CA TYR A 294 13.52 -15.25 -13.05
C TYR A 294 13.31 -16.63 -12.43
N SER A 295 13.74 -17.68 -13.12
CA SER A 295 13.75 -19.05 -12.58
C SER A 295 15.12 -19.35 -11.99
N ILE A 296 15.17 -19.57 -10.68
CA ILE A 296 16.38 -19.78 -9.88
C ILE A 296 16.35 -21.19 -9.30
N VAL A 297 17.39 -21.98 -9.62
CA VAL A 297 17.54 -23.36 -9.12
C VAL A 297 18.83 -23.44 -8.34
N ASP A 298 18.71 -23.78 -7.02
CA ASP A 298 19.85 -23.88 -6.14
C ASP A 298 19.51 -24.76 -4.91
N THR A 299 20.40 -24.85 -3.95
CA THR A 299 20.13 -25.49 -2.65
C THR A 299 19.13 -24.68 -1.84
N ARG A 300 18.41 -25.35 -0.95
CA ARG A 300 17.43 -24.72 -0.04
C ARG A 300 18.01 -23.53 0.72
N GLU A 301 19.21 -23.69 1.28
CA GLU A 301 19.89 -22.62 2.02
C GLU A 301 20.07 -21.35 1.18
N HIS A 302 20.55 -21.50 -0.04
CA HIS A 302 20.73 -20.39 -0.97
C HIS A 302 19.41 -19.77 -1.42
N LEU A 303 18.38 -20.60 -1.65
CA LEU A 303 17.06 -20.11 -2.06
C LEU A 303 16.36 -19.34 -0.94
N ILE A 304 16.48 -19.75 0.32
CA ILE A 304 15.96 -18.99 1.46
C ILE A 304 16.73 -17.67 1.63
N ALA A 305 18.03 -17.68 1.45
CA ALA A 305 18.83 -16.47 1.51
C ALA A 305 18.40 -15.46 0.42
N ILE A 306 18.21 -15.94 -0.82
CA ILE A 306 17.80 -15.08 -1.94
C ILE A 306 16.34 -14.59 -1.80
N LEU A 307 15.43 -15.41 -1.25
CA LEU A 307 14.07 -15.01 -0.92
C LEU A 307 14.07 -13.78 -0.01
N ASN A 308 14.83 -13.82 1.08
CA ASN A 308 14.96 -12.71 2.02
C ASN A 308 15.73 -11.51 1.42
N GLU A 309 16.61 -11.74 0.45
CA GLU A 309 17.33 -10.68 -0.26
C GLU A 309 16.41 -9.93 -1.24
N ILE A 310 15.53 -10.65 -1.95
CA ILE A 310 14.51 -10.09 -2.84
C ILE A 310 13.51 -9.27 -2.03
N ALA A 311 13.02 -9.82 -0.91
CA ALA A 311 11.98 -9.21 -0.08
C ALA A 311 10.77 -8.80 -0.93
N ALA A 312 10.21 -9.74 -1.69
CA ALA A 312 9.17 -9.51 -2.68
C ALA A 312 7.86 -9.04 -2.04
N GLU A 313 7.02 -8.41 -2.86
CA GLU A 313 5.65 -8.03 -2.52
C GLU A 313 4.83 -9.22 -2.05
N HIS A 314 4.73 -10.24 -2.90
CA HIS A 314 4.06 -11.51 -2.60
C HIS A 314 5.08 -12.63 -2.51
N VAL A 315 5.06 -13.41 -1.43
CA VAL A 315 5.88 -14.60 -1.26
C VAL A 315 4.96 -15.81 -1.08
N SER A 316 4.89 -16.67 -2.10
CA SER A 316 4.08 -17.88 -2.10
C SER A 316 4.96 -19.09 -1.86
N ILE A 317 4.71 -19.79 -0.75
CA ILE A 317 5.42 -21.00 -0.35
C ILE A 317 4.51 -22.20 -0.57
N GLN A 318 4.69 -22.88 -1.69
CA GLN A 318 3.92 -24.06 -2.10
C GLN A 318 4.88 -25.26 -2.19
N HIS A 319 5.23 -25.78 -1.05
CA HIS A 319 6.27 -26.80 -0.87
C HIS A 319 5.88 -27.78 0.23
N ARG A 320 6.33 -29.05 0.15
CA ARG A 320 6.06 -30.06 1.20
C ARG A 320 6.57 -29.65 2.58
N ASP A 321 7.70 -28.93 2.64
CA ASP A 321 8.32 -28.44 3.88
C ASP A 321 7.96 -26.95 4.13
N GLN A 322 6.76 -26.53 3.75
CA GLN A 322 6.30 -25.14 3.82
C GLN A 322 6.43 -24.52 5.22
N ASP A 323 6.22 -25.29 6.29
CA ASP A 323 6.31 -24.79 7.67
C ASP A 323 7.75 -24.36 8.02
N GLU A 324 8.73 -25.18 7.63
CA GLU A 324 10.15 -24.89 7.87
C GLU A 324 10.64 -23.70 7.03
N ILE A 325 10.15 -23.59 5.79
CA ILE A 325 10.51 -22.49 4.90
C ILE A 325 9.89 -21.19 5.39
N VAL A 326 8.58 -21.17 5.70
CA VAL A 326 7.89 -19.97 6.21
C VAL A 326 8.51 -19.47 7.51
N ALA A 327 8.96 -20.34 8.40
CA ALA A 327 9.65 -19.95 9.64
C ALA A 327 10.97 -19.18 9.40
N GLN A 328 11.53 -19.22 8.19
CA GLN A 328 12.77 -18.54 7.79
C GLN A 328 12.53 -17.31 6.90
N VAL A 329 11.28 -17.03 6.53
CA VAL A 329 10.91 -15.79 5.80
C VAL A 329 10.96 -14.63 6.79
N GLN A 330 11.81 -13.65 6.50
CA GLN A 330 11.97 -12.45 7.33
C GLN A 330 11.35 -11.21 6.67
N TYR A 331 11.41 -11.14 5.35
CA TYR A 331 11.00 -9.96 4.59
C TYR A 331 10.10 -10.33 3.42
N ALA A 332 8.85 -9.94 3.51
CA ALA A 332 7.83 -10.10 2.47
C ALA A 332 6.75 -9.04 2.67
N GLY A 333 6.10 -8.59 1.61
CA GLY A 333 4.88 -7.79 1.74
C GLY A 333 3.74 -8.63 2.32
N ALA A 334 3.51 -9.83 1.75
CA ALA A 334 2.62 -10.85 2.30
C ALA A 334 3.21 -12.25 2.05
N VAL A 335 2.91 -13.20 2.95
CA VAL A 335 3.31 -14.60 2.82
C VAL A 335 2.08 -15.48 2.64
N PHE A 336 2.05 -16.22 1.55
CA PHE A 336 1.01 -17.16 1.17
C PHE A 336 1.54 -18.58 1.39
N LYS A 337 0.90 -19.35 2.27
CA LYS A 337 1.37 -20.65 2.68
C LYS A 337 0.44 -21.75 2.22
N GLY A 338 0.94 -22.62 1.37
CA GLY A 338 0.25 -23.83 0.91
C GLY A 338 -0.65 -23.62 -0.30
N TYR A 339 -1.19 -24.73 -0.78
CA TYR A 339 -1.88 -24.84 -2.06
C TYR A 339 -3.11 -23.93 -2.23
N TYR A 340 -3.89 -23.72 -1.17
CA TYR A 340 -5.11 -22.89 -1.21
C TYR A 340 -4.88 -21.41 -0.92
N ALA A 341 -3.66 -21.03 -0.57
CA ALA A 341 -3.29 -19.65 -0.29
C ALA A 341 -2.47 -19.09 -1.47
N MET A 342 -3.08 -18.98 -2.65
CA MET A 342 -2.46 -18.31 -3.79
C MET A 342 -2.66 -16.78 -3.70
N GLU A 343 -1.79 -16.02 -4.37
CA GLU A 343 -1.84 -14.55 -4.46
C GLU A 343 -3.23 -14.03 -4.82
N ALA A 344 -3.87 -14.61 -5.87
CA ALA A 344 -5.18 -14.18 -6.33
C ALA A 344 -6.29 -14.23 -5.25
N ILE A 345 -6.20 -15.16 -4.28
CA ILE A 345 -7.10 -15.14 -3.11
C ILE A 345 -6.77 -13.95 -2.20
N GLY A 346 -5.48 -13.60 -2.05
CA GLY A 346 -5.02 -12.43 -1.32
C GLY A 346 -5.57 -11.13 -1.89
N ASP A 347 -5.46 -10.98 -3.19
CA ASP A 347 -5.88 -9.78 -3.91
C ASP A 347 -7.37 -9.47 -3.80
N TYR A 348 -8.20 -10.49 -3.54
CA TYR A 348 -9.64 -10.29 -3.54
C TYR A 348 -10.34 -10.56 -2.20
N VAL A 349 -10.07 -11.70 -1.53
CA VAL A 349 -10.95 -12.14 -0.45
C VAL A 349 -10.26 -12.70 0.80
N ALA A 350 -8.95 -12.76 0.87
CA ALA A 350 -8.26 -13.33 2.04
C ALA A 350 -8.46 -12.48 3.31
N GLY A 351 -8.47 -11.17 3.18
CA GLY A 351 -8.66 -10.22 4.29
C GLY A 351 -7.56 -9.17 4.42
N PRO A 352 -6.25 -9.54 4.47
CA PRO A 352 -5.18 -8.55 4.44
C PRO A 352 -5.25 -7.67 3.20
N SER A 353 -4.85 -6.40 3.32
CA SER A 353 -4.80 -5.49 2.18
C SER A 353 -3.75 -5.93 1.15
N HIS A 354 -4.09 -5.80 -0.14
CA HIS A 354 -3.18 -6.03 -1.24
C HIS A 354 -2.29 -4.80 -1.57
N VAL A 355 -2.40 -3.72 -0.81
CA VAL A 355 -1.47 -2.58 -0.94
C VAL A 355 -0.22 -2.90 -0.14
N LEU A 356 0.75 -3.45 -0.83
CA LEU A 356 1.93 -4.06 -0.26
C LEU A 356 3.21 -3.32 -0.67
N PRO A 357 4.30 -3.41 0.11
CA PRO A 357 5.60 -2.88 -0.27
C PRO A 357 6.21 -3.66 -1.43
N THR A 358 6.70 -2.97 -2.45
CA THR A 358 7.32 -3.53 -3.66
C THR A 358 8.81 -3.20 -3.74
N GLY A 359 9.55 -3.86 -4.64
CA GLY A 359 10.94 -3.51 -4.93
C GLY A 359 11.90 -3.68 -3.76
N GLY A 360 11.62 -4.64 -2.88
CA GLY A 360 12.43 -4.95 -1.70
C GLY A 360 12.20 -4.01 -0.51
N THR A 361 11.19 -3.12 -0.57
CA THR A 361 10.87 -2.21 0.55
C THR A 361 10.21 -2.93 1.73
N ALA A 362 9.77 -4.19 1.58
CA ALA A 362 9.34 -5.05 2.67
C ALA A 362 10.39 -5.25 3.77
N ARG A 363 11.64 -4.85 3.54
CA ARG A 363 12.72 -4.84 4.55
C ARG A 363 12.54 -3.79 5.64
N PHE A 364 11.75 -2.75 5.39
CA PHE A 364 11.53 -1.63 6.32
C PHE A 364 10.10 -1.06 6.26
N SER A 365 9.20 -1.72 5.54
CA SER A 365 7.81 -1.34 5.36
C SER A 365 6.93 -2.58 5.40
N HIS A 366 5.63 -2.40 5.59
CA HIS A 366 4.62 -3.47 5.63
C HIS A 366 3.43 -3.13 4.75
N GLY A 367 2.53 -4.08 4.54
CA GLY A 367 1.27 -3.87 3.84
C GLY A 367 0.36 -2.89 4.59
N LEU A 368 -0.51 -2.19 3.85
CA LEU A 368 -1.45 -1.23 4.41
C LEU A 368 -2.40 -1.92 5.41
N THR A 369 -2.55 -1.31 6.57
CA THR A 369 -3.43 -1.78 7.66
C THR A 369 -4.26 -0.65 8.24
N SER A 370 -5.24 -0.97 9.07
CA SER A 370 -5.99 0.03 9.84
C SER A 370 -5.10 0.87 10.76
N ASN A 371 -3.97 0.34 11.22
CA ASN A 371 -3.05 1.09 12.08
C ASN A 371 -2.34 2.23 11.33
N ASP A 372 -2.25 2.16 10.01
CA ASP A 372 -1.68 3.21 9.16
C ASP A 372 -2.55 4.46 9.04
N PHE A 373 -3.80 4.38 9.45
CA PHE A 373 -4.77 5.48 9.47
C PHE A 373 -4.98 6.05 10.87
N ARG A 374 -4.02 5.82 11.78
CA ARG A 374 -4.05 6.31 13.15
C ARG A 374 -2.73 6.99 13.50
N THR A 375 -2.82 8.02 14.31
CA THR A 375 -1.69 8.60 15.04
C THR A 375 -1.75 8.14 16.48
N ALA A 376 -0.70 8.37 17.27
CA ALA A 376 -0.69 8.01 18.67
C ALA A 376 0.06 9.04 19.50
N ASN A 377 -0.43 9.28 20.73
CA ASN A 377 0.16 10.17 21.68
C ASN A 377 0.60 9.41 22.94
N ALA A 378 1.86 9.63 23.37
CA ALA A 378 2.24 9.30 24.71
C ALA A 378 1.67 10.35 25.67
N VAL A 379 0.86 9.93 26.63
CA VAL A 379 0.32 10.77 27.71
C VAL A 379 1.12 10.48 28.94
N ILE A 380 1.82 11.49 29.47
CA ILE A 380 2.74 11.40 30.60
C ILE A 380 2.11 12.12 31.80
N ASN A 381 1.85 11.41 32.88
CA ASN A 381 1.26 11.90 34.13
C ASN A 381 2.08 11.40 35.32
N ILE A 382 3.27 11.99 35.53
CA ILE A 382 4.18 11.56 36.59
C ILE A 382 3.61 11.95 37.95
N GLN A 383 3.50 10.97 38.85
CA GLN A 383 3.12 11.19 40.24
C GLN A 383 4.27 11.75 41.05
N HIS A 384 3.99 12.49 42.13
CA HIS A 384 5.00 13.18 42.97
C HIS A 384 6.11 12.23 43.46
N ALA A 385 5.73 11.05 43.94
CA ALA A 385 6.69 10.07 44.45
C ALA A 385 7.67 9.56 43.37
N THR A 386 7.20 9.41 42.15
CA THR A 386 8.04 9.04 40.98
C THR A 386 8.89 10.25 40.57
N TYR A 387 8.29 11.45 40.57
CA TYR A 387 9.01 12.67 40.27
C TYR A 387 10.24 12.87 41.14
N ASP A 388 10.11 12.70 42.47
CA ASP A 388 11.23 12.80 43.42
C ASP A 388 12.38 11.85 43.15
N GLN A 389 12.06 10.69 42.60
CA GLN A 389 13.06 9.67 42.26
C GLN A 389 13.81 9.99 40.94
N ILE A 390 13.13 10.56 39.93
CA ILE A 390 13.71 10.75 38.59
C ILE A 390 14.22 12.16 38.33
N ALA A 391 13.69 13.17 39.02
CA ALA A 391 14.05 14.58 38.81
C ALA A 391 15.56 14.85 38.97
N PRO A 392 16.28 14.30 39.98
CA PRO A 392 17.72 14.52 40.10
C PRO A 392 18.53 14.09 38.87
N ALA A 393 18.14 12.99 38.22
CA ALA A 393 18.79 12.55 37.01
C ALA A 393 18.50 13.49 35.83
N GLY A 394 17.26 13.97 35.70
CA GLY A 394 16.89 14.96 34.69
C GLY A 394 17.64 16.27 34.82
N GLU A 395 17.79 16.79 36.05
CA GLU A 395 18.56 18.02 36.32
C GLU A 395 20.03 17.89 35.91
N LEU A 396 20.69 16.80 36.30
CA LEU A 396 22.09 16.54 35.97
C LEU A 396 22.32 16.42 34.46
N LEU A 397 21.42 15.74 33.76
CA LEU A 397 21.50 15.62 32.30
C LEU A 397 21.30 16.95 31.61
N ALA A 398 20.28 17.73 32.01
CA ALA A 398 20.03 19.05 31.46
C ALA A 398 21.22 20.03 31.69
N GLU A 399 21.86 19.96 32.87
CA GLU A 399 23.08 20.72 33.16
C GLU A 399 24.25 20.29 32.26
N ALA A 400 24.48 18.97 32.11
CA ALA A 400 25.55 18.43 31.27
C ALA A 400 25.39 18.80 29.79
N GLU A 401 24.16 18.95 29.33
CA GLU A 401 23.82 19.41 27.98
C GLU A 401 23.86 20.93 27.81
N GLY A 402 24.03 21.70 28.92
CA GLY A 402 23.99 23.16 28.93
C GLY A 402 22.56 23.73 28.75
N LEU A 403 21.53 22.93 29.00
CA LEU A 403 20.11 23.30 28.86
C LEU A 403 19.57 23.79 30.23
N TYR A 404 20.06 24.93 30.70
CA TYR A 404 19.78 25.45 32.05
C TYR A 404 18.31 25.79 32.32
N ALA A 405 17.54 26.16 31.28
CA ALA A 405 16.10 26.35 31.42
C ALA A 405 15.35 25.04 31.67
N HIS A 406 15.81 23.92 31.07
CA HIS A 406 15.29 22.57 31.35
C HIS A 406 15.60 22.16 32.79
N GLN A 407 16.87 22.35 33.25
CA GLN A 407 17.27 22.09 34.62
C GLN A 407 16.40 22.88 35.60
N ALA A 408 16.25 24.21 35.39
CA ALA A 408 15.43 25.05 36.24
C ALA A 408 13.95 24.65 36.25
N SER A 409 13.43 24.23 35.08
CA SER A 409 12.04 23.75 34.95
C SER A 409 11.78 22.45 35.73
N ILE A 410 12.78 21.58 35.86
CA ILE A 410 12.72 20.42 36.73
C ILE A 410 12.86 20.85 38.19
N ALA A 411 13.88 21.59 38.51
CA ALA A 411 14.19 21.98 39.89
C ALA A 411 13.04 22.71 40.63
N ILE A 412 12.31 23.60 39.91
CA ILE A 412 11.25 24.40 40.53
C ILE A 412 10.02 23.59 40.95
N ARG A 413 9.85 22.37 40.41
CA ARG A 413 8.72 21.48 40.70
C ARG A 413 8.96 20.49 41.85
N LYS A 414 10.06 20.62 42.58
CA LYS A 414 10.33 19.87 43.83
C LYS A 414 9.43 20.29 44.99
N ALA A 415 8.80 21.45 44.91
CA ALA A 415 7.78 21.87 45.88
C ALA A 415 6.47 21.09 45.64
N GLU A 416 5.61 21.04 46.68
CA GLU A 416 4.29 20.40 46.57
C GLU A 416 3.49 20.90 45.38
N SER A 417 2.78 20.01 44.73
CA SER A 417 1.92 20.33 43.59
C SER A 417 0.80 21.26 43.99
N PRO A 418 0.45 22.28 43.18
CA PRO A 418 -0.71 23.14 43.46
C PRO A 418 -2.06 22.37 43.42
N TYR A 419 -2.03 21.09 43.06
CA TYR A 419 -3.21 20.22 42.97
C TYR A 419 -3.30 19.23 44.13
N ASP A 420 -2.28 19.15 45.04
CA ASP A 420 -2.26 18.17 46.14
C ASP A 420 -3.15 18.59 47.32
N GLU A 421 -3.75 19.79 47.27
CA GLU A 421 -4.66 20.32 48.31
C GLU A 421 -6.16 20.04 48.05
N LYS A 422 -6.50 19.00 47.29
CA LYS A 422 -7.92 18.65 47.08
C LYS A 422 -8.16 17.16 47.39
#